data_f061792bfddc7fc6186d8a2184913480
#
_entry.id   f061792bfddc7fc6186d8a2184913480
#
_cell.length_a   1.000
_cell.length_b   1.000
_cell.length_c   1.000
_cell.angle_alpha   90.00
_cell.angle_beta   90.00
_cell.angle_gamma   90.00
#
_symmetry.space_group_name_H-M   'P 1'
#
loop_
_entity.id
_entity.type
_entity.pdbx_description
1 polymer ?
#
loop_
_entity_poly.entity_id
_entity_poly.type
_entity_poly.pdbx_seq_one_letter_code
_entity_poly.pdbx_strand_id
1 'polypeptide(L)'
;MSLINNRNEESLPEFEVISGGKEDIRSSFADRTEEETEIDLIDLAWALLDKLRYIILCFLIGAVIMNAYSYFLVRPTYKSTAKMYVVSASKNSVVDLDALNIGTSLTADYEQLMLSYPVLEQVINKLNLDMDSDTLAKMITLENPTDTRILNINVVSTDPKNARDIANTLMDVSVDYLPKTMSTNAPNVAQKAKLADHKDGPSYTKYTMIGALAGAFLYCMYLVVKYLMDDTIHTADDMEKYFDIVPLAVIPDVSELAPEKQQKKGKLEKGFSK
;
A
#
# COMPACT_ATOMS: atom_id res chain seq x y z
N MET A 1 40.94 -70.08 76.64
CA MET A 1 41.93 -69.23 77.32
C MET A 1 42.27 -68.09 76.37
N SER A 2 41.78 -66.99 76.75
CA SER A 2 42.42 -65.67 76.79
C SER A 2 42.40 -64.86 75.53
N LEU A 3 41.54 -63.90 75.59
CA LEU A 3 41.72 -62.43 75.82
C LEU A 3 42.10 -61.62 74.57
N ILE A 4 41.13 -60.83 74.13
CA ILE A 4 41.13 -59.34 74.01
C ILE A 4 42.21 -58.75 73.09
N ASN A 5 41.76 -58.16 72.05
CA ASN A 5 42.07 -56.72 71.84
C ASN A 5 41.05 -56.05 70.88
N ASN A 6 40.31 -55.22 71.53
CA ASN A 6 39.42 -54.25 70.92
C ASN A 6 40.28 -53.08 70.44
N ARG A 7 40.25 -52.74 69.10
CA ARG A 7 40.72 -51.43 68.66
C ARG A 7 39.76 -50.88 67.63
N ASN A 8 39.09 -49.85 68.02
CA ASN A 8 38.23 -49.00 67.22
C ASN A 8 38.98 -48.51 66.03
N GLU A 9 38.56 -48.91 64.86
CA GLU A 9 38.90 -48.14 63.62
C GLU A 9 37.73 -47.15 63.39
N GLU A 10 38.04 -45.86 63.66
CA GLU A 10 37.24 -44.71 63.23
C GLU A 10 37.12 -44.77 61.72
N SER A 11 35.94 -45.03 61.21
CA SER A 11 35.59 -44.90 59.81
C SER A 11 35.56 -43.41 59.44
N LEU A 12 36.51 -42.98 58.62
CA LEU A 12 36.47 -41.71 57.95
C LEU A 12 35.18 -41.63 57.06
N PRO A 13 34.49 -40.53 57.01
CA PRO A 13 33.29 -40.42 56.16
C PRO A 13 33.73 -40.50 54.67
N GLU A 14 33.09 -41.44 53.99
CA GLU A 14 33.18 -41.64 52.57
C GLU A 14 32.71 -40.37 51.87
N PHE A 15 33.61 -39.75 51.12
CA PHE A 15 33.31 -38.57 50.31
C PHE A 15 32.49 -39.06 49.10
N GLU A 16 31.16 -38.91 49.20
CA GLU A 16 30.25 -39.17 48.12
C GLU A 16 30.51 -38.11 47.02
N VAL A 17 31.18 -38.50 45.94
CA VAL A 17 31.38 -37.67 44.76
C VAL A 17 30.03 -37.43 44.15
N ILE A 18 29.44 -36.24 44.37
CA ILE A 18 28.26 -35.75 43.71
C ILE A 18 28.54 -35.66 42.22
N SER A 19 28.30 -36.72 41.47
CA SER A 19 28.41 -36.79 40.02
C SER A 19 27.25 -36.11 39.28
N GLY A 20 26.35 -35.42 39.98
CA GLY A 20 25.17 -34.78 39.41
C GLY A 20 25.38 -33.36 38.87
N GLY A 21 26.50 -32.72 39.18
CA GLY A 21 26.66 -31.28 38.91
C GLY A 21 27.07 -30.89 37.49
N LYS A 22 27.37 -31.85 36.60
CA LYS A 22 27.80 -31.53 35.22
C LYS A 22 26.65 -31.61 34.20
N GLU A 23 25.63 -32.39 34.46
CA GLU A 23 24.47 -32.49 33.57
C GLU A 23 23.47 -31.37 33.84
N ASP A 24 23.27 -30.95 35.08
CA ASP A 24 22.40 -29.82 35.44
C ASP A 24 22.97 -28.47 34.96
N ILE A 25 24.29 -28.31 34.99
CA ILE A 25 24.94 -27.09 34.45
C ILE A 25 24.83 -27.05 32.91
N ARG A 26 24.92 -28.19 32.25
CA ARG A 26 24.79 -28.23 30.79
C ARG A 26 23.35 -28.01 30.30
N SER A 27 22.36 -28.52 31.02
CA SER A 27 20.95 -28.30 30.74
C SER A 27 20.56 -26.81 30.98
N SER A 28 21.09 -26.23 32.07
CA SER A 28 20.92 -24.80 32.35
C SER A 28 21.58 -23.86 31.33
N PHE A 29 22.70 -24.27 30.70
CA PHE A 29 23.34 -23.50 29.62
C PHE A 29 22.68 -23.76 28.25
N ALA A 30 22.06 -24.90 28.03
CA ALA A 30 21.35 -25.20 26.78
C ALA A 30 19.98 -24.51 26.72
N ASP A 31 19.33 -24.32 27.88
CA ASP A 31 18.05 -23.60 27.99
C ASP A 31 18.19 -22.08 27.87
N ARG A 32 19.41 -21.55 28.04
CA ARG A 32 19.72 -20.12 27.86
C ARG A 32 19.99 -19.67 26.42
N THR A 33 20.07 -20.58 25.48
CA THR A 33 20.38 -20.26 24.08
C THR A 33 19.17 -20.12 23.17
N GLU A 34 17.97 -20.25 23.70
CA GLU A 34 16.70 -20.00 22.98
C GLU A 34 15.86 -18.89 23.66
N GLU A 35 16.48 -17.93 24.32
CA GLU A 35 15.79 -16.67 24.55
C GLU A 35 15.70 -15.96 23.19
N GLU A 36 14.68 -16.38 22.42
CA GLU A 36 14.16 -15.59 21.31
C GLU A 36 14.02 -14.16 21.84
N THR A 37 14.65 -13.23 21.18
CA THR A 37 14.44 -11.80 21.39
C THR A 37 12.96 -11.56 21.08
N GLU A 38 12.09 -11.77 22.06
CA GLU A 38 10.68 -11.42 21.94
C GLU A 38 10.64 -9.91 21.74
N ILE A 39 10.49 -9.50 20.48
CA ILE A 39 10.27 -8.09 20.15
C ILE A 39 8.90 -7.75 20.76
N ASP A 40 8.90 -7.00 21.86
CA ASP A 40 7.67 -6.52 22.44
C ASP A 40 7.01 -5.53 21.49
N LEU A 41 6.03 -6.05 20.72
CA LEU A 41 5.28 -5.26 19.75
C LEU A 41 4.52 -4.10 20.41
N ILE A 42 4.25 -4.21 21.70
CA ILE A 42 3.53 -3.17 22.46
C ILE A 42 4.48 -2.01 22.72
N ASP A 43 5.71 -2.28 23.15
CA ASP A 43 6.73 -1.24 23.38
C ASP A 43 7.14 -0.57 22.07
N LEU A 44 7.28 -1.35 21.01
CA LEU A 44 7.50 -0.78 19.67
C LEU A 44 6.35 0.15 19.25
N ALA A 45 5.09 -0.24 19.52
CA ALA A 45 3.95 0.62 19.21
C ALA A 45 3.95 1.91 20.03
N TRP A 46 4.29 1.85 21.32
CA TRP A 46 4.43 3.04 22.17
C TRP A 46 5.57 3.95 21.70
N ALA A 47 6.72 3.39 21.35
CA ALA A 47 7.84 4.14 20.78
C ALA A 47 7.46 4.85 19.46
N LEU A 48 6.61 4.20 18.64
CA LEU A 48 6.09 4.79 17.41
C LEU A 48 5.14 5.95 17.69
N LEU A 49 4.25 5.81 18.70
CA LEU A 49 3.30 6.83 19.10
C LEU A 49 4.01 8.07 19.70
N ASP A 50 5.08 7.89 20.45
CA ASP A 50 5.87 9.01 21.01
C ASP A 50 6.50 9.86 19.89
N LYS A 51 6.84 9.24 18.76
CA LYS A 51 7.42 9.94 17.60
C LYS A 51 6.39 10.33 16.53
N LEU A 52 5.09 10.27 16.85
CA LEU A 52 4.00 10.52 15.91
C LEU A 52 4.13 11.88 15.19
N ARG A 53 4.59 12.92 15.88
CA ARG A 53 4.80 14.25 15.27
C ARG A 53 5.81 14.21 14.11
N TYR A 54 6.84 13.39 14.20
CA TYR A 54 7.82 13.24 13.12
C TYR A 54 7.30 12.39 11.98
N ILE A 55 6.48 11.37 12.28
CA ILE A 55 5.76 10.57 11.28
C ILE A 55 4.84 11.48 10.46
N ILE A 56 4.07 12.35 11.12
CA ILE A 56 3.19 13.34 10.45
C ILE A 56 4.03 14.32 9.61
N LEU A 57 5.18 14.75 10.12
CA LEU A 57 6.06 15.64 9.37
C LEU A 57 6.58 14.97 8.10
N CYS A 58 7.06 13.73 8.17
CA CYS A 58 7.53 12.96 7.01
C CYS A 58 6.40 12.63 6.03
N PHE A 59 5.19 12.36 6.53
CA PHE A 59 3.98 12.21 5.73
C PHE A 59 3.71 13.48 4.90
N LEU A 60 3.76 14.66 5.50
CA LEU A 60 3.56 15.94 4.82
C LEU A 60 4.68 16.24 3.80
N ILE A 61 5.92 15.98 4.17
CA ILE A 61 7.07 16.17 3.27
C ILE A 61 6.94 15.25 2.04
N GLY A 62 6.62 13.96 2.26
CA GLY A 62 6.38 13.00 1.17
C GLY A 62 5.23 13.44 0.25
N ALA A 63 4.14 13.96 0.82
CA ALA A 63 3.02 14.51 0.06
C ALA A 63 3.46 15.69 -0.83
N VAL A 64 4.21 16.64 -0.28
CA VAL A 64 4.69 17.82 -1.03
C VAL A 64 5.64 17.43 -2.15
N ILE A 65 6.61 16.55 -1.88
CA ILE A 65 7.58 16.08 -2.87
C ILE A 65 6.87 15.41 -4.04
N MET A 66 5.93 14.50 -3.76
CA MET A 66 5.23 13.74 -4.80
C MET A 66 4.24 14.61 -5.59
N ASN A 67 3.65 15.60 -4.92
CA ASN A 67 2.80 16.61 -5.59
C ASN A 67 3.64 17.47 -6.55
N ALA A 68 4.80 17.95 -6.11
CA ALA A 68 5.73 18.71 -6.94
C ALA A 68 6.21 17.87 -8.14
N TYR A 69 6.57 16.60 -7.90
CA TYR A 69 6.92 15.67 -8.97
C TYR A 69 5.80 15.54 -10.01
N SER A 70 4.56 15.32 -9.56
CA SER A 70 3.40 15.19 -10.44
C SER A 70 3.14 16.46 -11.25
N TYR A 71 3.37 17.63 -10.66
CA TYR A 71 3.15 18.92 -11.34
C TYR A 71 4.22 19.23 -12.39
N PHE A 72 5.51 18.96 -12.11
CA PHE A 72 6.62 19.36 -12.97
C PHE A 72 7.02 18.29 -13.99
N LEU A 73 6.92 17.00 -13.64
CA LEU A 73 7.45 15.90 -14.48
C LEU A 73 6.38 15.13 -15.24
N VAL A 74 5.14 15.06 -14.74
CA VAL A 74 4.08 14.26 -15.37
C VAL A 74 3.35 15.11 -16.40
N ARG A 75 3.34 14.64 -17.66
CA ARG A 75 2.65 15.33 -18.76
C ARG A 75 1.13 15.27 -18.55
N PRO A 76 0.40 16.37 -18.82
CA PRO A 76 -1.05 16.35 -18.77
C PRO A 76 -1.61 15.40 -19.83
N THR A 77 -2.64 14.67 -19.46
CA THR A 77 -3.40 13.79 -20.35
C THR A 77 -4.83 14.25 -20.48
N TYR A 78 -5.43 13.97 -21.64
CA TYR A 78 -6.78 14.34 -22.01
C TYR A 78 -7.55 13.09 -22.38
N LYS A 79 -8.79 12.99 -21.90
CA LYS A 79 -9.68 11.86 -22.15
C LYS A 79 -10.81 12.29 -23.09
N SER A 80 -10.96 11.55 -24.20
CA SER A 80 -12.10 11.70 -25.10
C SER A 80 -12.93 10.42 -25.10
N THR A 81 -14.24 10.56 -25.01
CA THR A 81 -15.16 9.42 -24.91
C THR A 81 -16.13 9.42 -26.09
N ALA A 82 -16.14 8.32 -26.85
CA ALA A 82 -17.21 7.98 -27.80
C ALA A 82 -18.12 6.93 -27.19
N LYS A 83 -19.37 6.88 -27.65
CA LYS A 83 -20.36 5.88 -27.18
C LYS A 83 -20.98 5.15 -28.35
N MET A 84 -21.00 3.83 -28.26
CA MET A 84 -21.57 2.93 -29.22
C MET A 84 -22.72 2.14 -28.59
N TYR A 85 -23.82 1.93 -29.33
CA TYR A 85 -24.92 1.12 -28.89
C TYR A 85 -24.89 -0.22 -29.62
N VAL A 86 -24.80 -1.31 -28.86
CA VAL A 86 -24.74 -2.67 -29.38
C VAL A 86 -26.16 -3.18 -29.63
N VAL A 87 -26.41 -3.59 -30.87
CA VAL A 87 -27.71 -4.10 -31.32
C VAL A 87 -27.67 -5.61 -31.38
N SER A 88 -28.49 -6.29 -30.57
CA SER A 88 -28.68 -7.73 -30.68
C SER A 88 -29.56 -8.07 -31.94
N ALA A 89 -29.24 -9.16 -32.61
CA ALA A 89 -29.84 -9.57 -33.90
C ALA A 89 -31.30 -9.99 -33.84
N SER A 90 -32.00 -9.84 -32.74
CA SER A 90 -33.42 -10.29 -32.63
C SER A 90 -34.37 -9.34 -33.35
N LYS A 91 -34.91 -9.79 -34.48
CA LYS A 91 -35.90 -9.08 -35.27
C LYS A 91 -37.32 -9.08 -34.68
N ASN A 92 -37.54 -9.78 -33.57
CA ASN A 92 -38.85 -9.83 -32.92
C ASN A 92 -38.76 -9.13 -31.57
N SER A 93 -39.22 -7.89 -31.53
CA SER A 93 -39.33 -7.03 -30.37
C SER A 93 -40.41 -7.49 -29.40
N VAL A 94 -40.14 -8.51 -28.61
CA VAL A 94 -40.71 -8.65 -27.29
C VAL A 94 -39.55 -8.38 -26.35
N VAL A 95 -39.75 -7.51 -25.35
CA VAL A 95 -38.74 -7.18 -24.34
C VAL A 95 -38.50 -8.43 -23.49
N ASP A 96 -37.62 -9.29 -23.98
CA ASP A 96 -37.24 -10.54 -23.34
C ASP A 96 -36.02 -10.25 -22.47
N LEU A 97 -36.07 -10.68 -21.21
CA LEU A 97 -34.91 -10.63 -20.29
C LEU A 97 -33.70 -11.36 -20.87
N ASP A 98 -33.95 -12.39 -21.71
CA ASP A 98 -32.91 -13.10 -22.44
C ASP A 98 -32.20 -12.20 -23.48
N ALA A 99 -32.93 -11.27 -24.12
CA ALA A 99 -32.34 -10.32 -25.06
C ALA A 99 -31.44 -9.28 -24.36
N LEU A 100 -31.67 -8.98 -23.09
CA LEU A 100 -30.76 -8.15 -22.28
C LEU A 100 -29.45 -8.88 -21.95
N ASN A 101 -29.55 -10.13 -21.53
CA ASN A 101 -28.37 -10.95 -21.22
C ASN A 101 -27.51 -11.22 -22.47
N ILE A 102 -28.13 -11.45 -23.61
CA ILE A 102 -27.43 -11.58 -24.90
C ILE A 102 -26.75 -10.28 -25.29
N GLY A 103 -27.40 -9.12 -25.04
CA GLY A 103 -26.82 -7.80 -25.34
C GLY A 103 -25.57 -7.47 -24.50
N THR A 104 -25.55 -7.82 -23.23
CA THR A 104 -24.39 -7.62 -22.35
C THR A 104 -23.23 -8.56 -22.72
N SER A 105 -23.52 -9.82 -23.08
CA SER A 105 -22.50 -10.78 -23.54
C SER A 105 -21.85 -10.31 -24.85
N LEU A 106 -22.66 -9.82 -25.81
CA LEU A 106 -22.14 -9.26 -27.06
C LEU A 106 -21.26 -8.05 -26.85
N THR A 107 -21.51 -7.25 -25.80
CA THR A 107 -20.67 -6.08 -25.49
C THR A 107 -19.27 -6.50 -25.06
N ALA A 108 -19.16 -7.59 -24.28
CA ALA A 108 -17.86 -8.14 -23.89
C ALA A 108 -17.07 -8.68 -25.09
N ASP A 109 -17.75 -9.36 -26.03
CA ASP A 109 -17.13 -9.82 -27.29
C ASP A 109 -16.66 -8.64 -28.15
N TYR A 110 -17.42 -7.55 -28.16
CA TYR A 110 -17.06 -6.33 -28.88
C TYR A 110 -15.81 -5.69 -28.26
N GLU A 111 -15.70 -5.63 -26.92
CA GLU A 111 -14.51 -5.13 -26.22
C GLU A 111 -13.25 -5.88 -26.66
N GLN A 112 -13.31 -7.21 -26.70
CA GLN A 112 -12.17 -8.04 -27.10
C GLN A 112 -11.79 -7.83 -28.58
N LEU A 113 -12.77 -7.77 -29.47
CA LEU A 113 -12.52 -7.60 -30.90
C LEU A 113 -12.04 -6.20 -31.25
N MET A 114 -12.53 -5.17 -30.58
CA MET A 114 -12.11 -3.78 -30.81
C MET A 114 -10.65 -3.52 -30.40
N LEU A 115 -10.15 -4.24 -29.40
CA LEU A 115 -8.75 -4.19 -28.99
C LEU A 115 -7.86 -5.20 -29.75
N SER A 116 -8.43 -5.93 -30.72
CA SER A 116 -7.65 -6.87 -31.50
C SER A 116 -6.70 -6.17 -32.48
N TYR A 117 -5.56 -6.84 -32.76
CA TYR A 117 -4.52 -6.33 -33.65
C TYR A 117 -5.06 -5.80 -35.01
N PRO A 118 -5.95 -6.53 -35.74
CA PRO A 118 -6.44 -6.07 -37.04
C PRO A 118 -7.24 -4.76 -36.98
N VAL A 119 -7.93 -4.49 -35.88
CA VAL A 119 -8.70 -3.26 -35.68
C VAL A 119 -7.76 -2.10 -35.35
N LEU A 120 -6.85 -2.32 -34.39
CA LEU A 120 -5.90 -1.29 -33.96
C LEU A 120 -4.94 -0.90 -35.09
N GLU A 121 -4.49 -1.86 -35.90
CA GLU A 121 -3.65 -1.59 -37.07
C GLU A 121 -4.38 -0.73 -38.11
N GLN A 122 -5.66 -0.97 -38.36
CA GLN A 122 -6.46 -0.12 -39.26
C GLN A 122 -6.58 1.33 -38.72
N VAL A 123 -6.71 1.50 -37.40
CA VAL A 123 -6.75 2.83 -36.78
C VAL A 123 -5.40 3.53 -36.95
N ILE A 124 -4.28 2.84 -36.66
CA ILE A 124 -2.91 3.36 -36.84
C ILE A 124 -2.68 3.82 -38.28
N ASN A 125 -3.05 2.97 -39.25
CA ASN A 125 -2.88 3.27 -40.67
C ASN A 125 -3.78 4.43 -41.15
N LYS A 126 -5.03 4.51 -40.68
CA LYS A 126 -5.95 5.59 -41.06
C LYS A 126 -5.52 6.96 -40.53
N LEU A 127 -4.91 7.00 -39.35
CA LEU A 127 -4.46 8.24 -38.69
C LEU A 127 -2.96 8.52 -38.89
N ASN A 128 -2.22 7.62 -39.57
CA ASN A 128 -0.76 7.66 -39.71
C ASN A 128 -0.04 7.89 -38.37
N LEU A 129 -0.41 7.08 -37.35
CA LEU A 129 0.19 7.17 -36.03
C LEU A 129 1.57 6.50 -36.04
N ASP A 130 2.55 7.14 -35.42
CA ASP A 130 3.89 6.59 -35.23
C ASP A 130 3.95 5.83 -33.91
N MET A 131 3.20 4.75 -33.81
CA MET A 131 3.15 3.86 -32.61
C MET A 131 2.71 2.46 -33.02
N ASP A 132 3.01 1.48 -32.16
CA ASP A 132 2.58 0.09 -32.30
C ASP A 132 1.17 -0.14 -31.71
N SER A 133 0.57 -1.27 -32.07
CA SER A 133 -0.77 -1.65 -31.61
C SER A 133 -0.87 -1.79 -30.10
N ASP A 134 0.20 -2.28 -29.45
CA ASP A 134 0.23 -2.45 -27.98
C ASP A 134 0.25 -1.12 -27.24
N THR A 135 0.93 -0.14 -27.80
CA THR A 135 0.92 1.23 -27.26
C THR A 135 -0.43 1.88 -27.43
N LEU A 136 -1.05 1.73 -28.61
CA LEU A 136 -2.40 2.22 -28.86
C LEU A 136 -3.42 1.55 -27.93
N ALA A 137 -3.34 0.24 -27.72
CA ALA A 137 -4.23 -0.50 -26.82
C ALA A 137 -4.19 0.04 -25.38
N LYS A 138 -3.01 0.42 -24.88
CA LYS A 138 -2.84 1.01 -23.54
C LYS A 138 -3.49 2.39 -23.39
N MET A 139 -3.69 3.12 -24.48
CA MET A 139 -4.37 4.41 -24.51
C MET A 139 -5.89 4.28 -24.52
N ILE A 140 -6.43 3.10 -24.83
CA ILE A 140 -7.84 2.83 -25.00
C ILE A 140 -8.36 2.04 -23.81
N THR A 141 -9.47 2.51 -23.22
CA THR A 141 -10.22 1.79 -22.20
C THR A 141 -11.67 1.67 -22.68
N LEU A 142 -12.13 0.45 -22.80
CA LEU A 142 -13.52 0.15 -23.14
C LEU A 142 -14.28 -0.15 -21.85
N GLU A 143 -15.45 0.43 -21.67
CA GLU A 143 -16.26 0.28 -20.47
C GLU A 143 -17.72 0.08 -20.86
N ASN A 144 -18.32 -1.02 -20.39
CA ASN A 144 -19.76 -1.24 -20.47
C ASN A 144 -20.39 -0.92 -19.11
N PRO A 145 -21.20 0.16 -18.98
CA PRO A 145 -21.97 0.39 -17.78
C PRO A 145 -22.90 -0.79 -17.48
N THR A 146 -22.96 -1.19 -16.23
CA THR A 146 -23.76 -2.34 -15.79
C THR A 146 -25.18 -2.30 -16.33
N ASP A 147 -25.68 -3.43 -16.82
CA ASP A 147 -27.03 -3.62 -17.36
C ASP A 147 -27.39 -2.72 -18.55
N THR A 148 -26.38 -2.27 -19.31
CA THR A 148 -26.61 -1.49 -20.53
C THR A 148 -26.02 -2.16 -21.78
N ARG A 149 -26.50 -1.76 -22.94
CA ARG A 149 -25.94 -2.13 -24.26
C ARG A 149 -25.06 -1.00 -24.83
N ILE A 150 -24.59 -0.11 -23.97
CA ILE A 150 -23.75 1.01 -24.36
C ILE A 150 -22.30 0.65 -24.07
N LEU A 151 -21.47 0.74 -25.08
CA LEU A 151 -20.03 0.62 -24.94
C LEU A 151 -19.41 2.01 -25.01
N ASN A 152 -18.76 2.43 -23.92
CA ASN A 152 -17.99 3.65 -23.85
C ASN A 152 -16.55 3.39 -24.32
N ILE A 153 -16.12 4.11 -25.32
CA ILE A 153 -14.77 4.08 -25.86
C ILE A 153 -14.03 5.29 -25.31
N ASN A 154 -13.22 5.06 -24.30
CA ASN A 154 -12.41 6.08 -23.64
C ASN A 154 -10.99 6.03 -24.19
N VAL A 155 -10.51 7.12 -24.73
CA VAL A 155 -9.14 7.26 -25.22
C VAL A 155 -8.43 8.36 -24.46
N VAL A 156 -7.25 8.03 -23.92
CA VAL A 156 -6.41 8.97 -23.16
C VAL A 156 -5.14 9.26 -23.95
N SER A 157 -4.87 10.54 -24.23
CA SER A 157 -3.67 10.98 -24.93
C SER A 157 -3.13 12.28 -24.34
N THR A 158 -1.88 12.59 -24.64
CA THR A 158 -1.27 13.89 -24.28
C THR A 158 -1.79 15.03 -25.17
N ASP A 159 -2.32 14.73 -26.36
CA ASP A 159 -2.96 15.68 -27.24
C ASP A 159 -4.49 15.42 -27.29
N PRO A 160 -5.33 16.43 -26.96
CA PRO A 160 -6.77 16.28 -26.96
C PRO A 160 -7.35 16.00 -28.35
N LYS A 161 -6.70 16.46 -29.44
CA LYS A 161 -7.12 16.16 -30.80
C LYS A 161 -6.87 14.70 -31.14
N ASN A 162 -5.69 14.16 -30.81
CA ASN A 162 -5.38 12.75 -31.01
C ASN A 162 -6.32 11.84 -30.23
N ALA A 163 -6.64 12.17 -28.98
CA ALA A 163 -7.59 11.41 -28.18
C ALA A 163 -8.96 11.32 -28.86
N ARG A 164 -9.50 12.43 -29.35
CA ARG A 164 -10.77 12.50 -30.08
C ARG A 164 -10.71 11.70 -31.39
N ASP A 165 -9.68 11.90 -32.17
CA ASP A 165 -9.58 11.33 -33.51
C ASP A 165 -9.37 9.82 -33.44
N ILE A 166 -8.57 9.33 -32.50
CA ILE A 166 -8.43 7.89 -32.22
C ILE A 166 -9.77 7.29 -31.78
N ALA A 167 -10.49 7.91 -30.83
CA ALA A 167 -11.77 7.39 -30.36
C ALA A 167 -12.83 7.30 -31.48
N ASN A 168 -12.92 8.32 -32.34
CA ASN A 168 -13.84 8.33 -33.47
C ASN A 168 -13.43 7.33 -34.56
N THR A 169 -12.16 7.26 -34.91
CA THR A 169 -11.66 6.33 -35.93
C THR A 169 -11.79 4.88 -35.45
N LEU A 170 -11.50 4.59 -34.19
CA LEU A 170 -11.71 3.26 -33.61
C LEU A 170 -13.18 2.87 -33.68
N MET A 171 -14.10 3.76 -33.34
CA MET A 171 -15.53 3.54 -33.46
C MET A 171 -15.94 3.27 -34.90
N ASP A 172 -15.51 4.10 -35.87
CA ASP A 172 -15.85 3.95 -37.29
C ASP A 172 -15.29 2.62 -37.87
N VAL A 173 -14.03 2.25 -37.51
CA VAL A 173 -13.44 0.96 -37.91
C VAL A 173 -14.24 -0.21 -37.32
N SER A 174 -14.65 -0.09 -36.06
CA SER A 174 -15.38 -1.13 -35.35
C SER A 174 -16.78 -1.34 -35.94
N VAL A 175 -17.49 -0.28 -36.32
CA VAL A 175 -18.80 -0.36 -37.00
C VAL A 175 -18.71 -1.15 -38.32
N ASP A 176 -17.59 -1.04 -39.02
CA ASP A 176 -17.36 -1.75 -40.29
C ASP A 176 -16.83 -3.17 -40.11
N TYR A 177 -16.00 -3.41 -39.08
CA TYR A 177 -15.30 -4.67 -38.86
C TYR A 177 -16.12 -5.70 -38.09
N LEU A 178 -16.79 -5.28 -37.00
CA LEU A 178 -17.51 -6.20 -36.09
C LEU A 178 -18.62 -7.00 -36.79
N PRO A 179 -19.49 -6.38 -37.64
CA PRO A 179 -20.54 -7.12 -38.32
C PRO A 179 -20.02 -8.20 -39.27
N LYS A 180 -18.88 -7.94 -39.91
CA LYS A 180 -18.26 -8.88 -40.84
C LYS A 180 -17.65 -10.07 -40.14
N THR A 181 -17.07 -9.84 -38.96
CA THR A 181 -16.39 -10.88 -38.17
C THR A 181 -17.35 -11.73 -37.37
N MET A 182 -18.38 -11.12 -36.79
CA MET A 182 -19.34 -11.80 -35.91
C MET A 182 -20.66 -12.22 -36.63
N SER A 183 -20.85 -11.83 -37.90
CA SER A 183 -22.11 -12.03 -38.62
C SER A 183 -23.34 -11.46 -37.88
N THR A 184 -23.15 -10.32 -37.23
CA THR A 184 -24.17 -9.59 -36.44
C THR A 184 -24.63 -8.32 -37.15
N ASN A 185 -25.63 -7.65 -36.59
CA ASN A 185 -25.99 -6.32 -37.05
C ASN A 185 -24.92 -5.29 -36.68
N ALA A 186 -24.72 -4.26 -37.53
CA ALA A 186 -23.80 -3.19 -37.22
C ALA A 186 -24.25 -2.43 -35.97
N PRO A 187 -23.35 -2.14 -35.04
CA PRO A 187 -23.64 -1.31 -33.87
C PRO A 187 -23.97 0.13 -34.30
N ASN A 188 -24.80 0.79 -33.54
CA ASN A 188 -25.17 2.17 -33.81
C ASN A 188 -24.24 3.15 -33.09
N VAL A 189 -23.84 4.19 -33.79
CA VAL A 189 -23.10 5.31 -33.15
C VAL A 189 -24.06 6.11 -32.29
N ALA A 190 -23.91 5.98 -30.98
CA ALA A 190 -24.73 6.72 -30.03
C ALA A 190 -24.20 8.15 -29.80
N GLN A 191 -22.88 8.30 -29.71
CA GLN A 191 -22.24 9.60 -29.53
C GLN A 191 -20.79 9.57 -30.05
N LYS A 192 -20.44 10.54 -30.91
CA LYS A 192 -19.05 10.75 -31.31
C LYS A 192 -18.24 11.43 -30.20
N ALA A 193 -16.95 11.09 -30.11
CA ALA A 193 -16.03 11.72 -29.19
C ALA A 193 -15.88 13.22 -29.51
N LYS A 194 -15.95 14.03 -28.46
CA LYS A 194 -15.70 15.46 -28.51
C LYS A 194 -14.26 15.76 -28.08
N LEU A 195 -13.77 16.93 -28.45
CA LEU A 195 -12.51 17.42 -27.96
C LEU A 195 -12.60 17.52 -26.43
N ALA A 196 -11.57 17.01 -25.72
CA ALA A 196 -11.54 17.11 -24.28
C ALA A 196 -11.32 18.55 -23.83
N ASP A 197 -12.27 19.10 -23.09
CA ASP A 197 -12.21 20.48 -22.57
C ASP A 197 -11.35 20.56 -21.29
N HIS A 198 -11.17 19.45 -20.60
CA HIS A 198 -10.47 19.38 -19.32
C HIS A 198 -9.36 18.32 -19.35
N LYS A 199 -8.33 18.54 -18.52
CA LYS A 199 -7.28 17.56 -18.28
C LYS A 199 -7.85 16.40 -17.47
N ASP A 200 -7.61 15.17 -17.88
CA ASP A 200 -8.00 13.95 -17.14
C ASP A 200 -6.91 13.52 -16.14
N GLY A 201 -5.64 13.76 -16.47
CA GLY A 201 -4.50 13.45 -15.62
C GLY A 201 -3.39 14.51 -15.66
N PRO A 202 -2.45 14.41 -14.75
CA PRO A 202 -2.35 13.49 -13.62
C PRO A 202 -3.34 13.79 -12.49
N SER A 203 -3.80 12.73 -11.80
CA SER A 203 -4.61 12.89 -10.59
C SER A 203 -3.70 13.28 -9.42
N TYR A 204 -3.55 14.56 -9.18
CA TYR A 204 -2.70 15.09 -8.10
C TYR A 204 -3.01 14.45 -6.74
N THR A 205 -4.29 14.21 -6.45
CA THR A 205 -4.72 13.56 -5.20
C THR A 205 -4.14 12.16 -5.03
N LYS A 206 -4.11 11.34 -6.11
CA LYS A 206 -3.54 9.99 -6.06
C LYS A 206 -2.03 10.04 -5.80
N TYR A 207 -1.29 10.90 -6.51
CA TYR A 207 0.16 11.07 -6.32
C TYR A 207 0.49 11.61 -4.92
N THR A 208 -0.26 12.59 -4.44
CA THR A 208 -0.09 13.14 -3.09
C THR A 208 -0.31 12.07 -2.02
N MET A 209 -1.36 11.25 -2.16
CA MET A 209 -1.66 10.17 -1.21
C MET A 209 -0.58 9.08 -1.21
N ILE A 210 -0.12 8.67 -2.38
CA ILE A 210 0.97 7.69 -2.51
C ILE A 210 2.26 8.23 -1.87
N GLY A 211 2.61 9.49 -2.17
CA GLY A 211 3.80 10.13 -1.60
C GLY A 211 3.73 10.29 -0.08
N ALA A 212 2.58 10.65 0.44
CA ALA A 212 2.32 10.77 1.86
C ALA A 212 2.50 9.43 2.59
N LEU A 213 1.88 8.37 2.08
CA LEU A 213 2.01 7.02 2.64
C LEU A 213 3.46 6.51 2.56
N ALA A 214 4.13 6.72 1.43
CA ALA A 214 5.53 6.32 1.26
C ALA A 214 6.44 7.05 2.25
N GLY A 215 6.24 8.36 2.46
CA GLY A 215 7.00 9.14 3.44
C GLY A 215 6.82 8.65 4.87
N ALA A 216 5.59 8.37 5.28
CA ALA A 216 5.30 7.80 6.59
C ALA A 216 5.93 6.40 6.75
N PHE A 217 5.79 5.54 5.74
CA PHE A 217 6.31 4.18 5.77
C PHE A 217 7.85 4.15 5.91
N LEU A 218 8.56 4.97 5.13
CA LEU A 218 10.02 5.07 5.20
C LEU A 218 10.49 5.54 6.58
N TYR A 219 9.78 6.50 7.19
CA TYR A 219 10.12 6.96 8.53
C TYR A 219 9.81 5.92 9.59
N CYS A 220 8.69 5.21 9.50
CA CYS A 220 8.39 4.09 10.40
C CYS A 220 9.44 2.99 10.29
N MET A 221 9.85 2.63 9.07
CA MET A 221 10.92 1.66 8.85
C MET A 221 12.24 2.11 9.50
N TYR A 222 12.59 3.40 9.35
CA TYR A 222 13.76 3.97 10.02
C TYR A 222 13.66 3.86 11.55
N LEU A 223 12.50 4.16 12.14
CA LEU A 223 12.29 4.04 13.58
C LEU A 223 12.41 2.59 14.07
N VAL A 224 11.85 1.64 13.33
CA VAL A 224 11.95 0.21 13.65
C VAL A 224 13.41 -0.25 13.63
N VAL A 225 14.15 0.11 12.57
CA VAL A 225 15.59 -0.23 12.49
C VAL A 225 16.36 0.41 13.65
N LYS A 226 16.09 1.67 13.96
CA LYS A 226 16.72 2.35 15.08
C LYS A 226 16.39 1.68 16.42
N TYR A 227 15.14 1.27 16.63
CA TYR A 227 14.69 0.58 17.84
C TYR A 227 15.39 -0.78 17.99
N LEU A 228 15.53 -1.55 16.91
CA LEU A 228 16.24 -2.83 16.91
C LEU A 228 17.76 -2.71 17.10
N MET A 229 18.33 -1.55 16.78
CA MET A 229 19.77 -1.24 16.98
C MET A 229 20.05 -0.53 18.30
N ASP A 230 19.01 -0.22 19.08
CA ASP A 230 19.17 0.47 20.37
C ASP A 230 19.32 -0.55 21.49
N ASP A 231 20.57 -0.90 21.83
CA ASP A 231 20.92 -1.81 22.91
C ASP A 231 20.88 -1.11 24.29
N THR A 232 20.20 0.03 24.40
CA THR A 232 20.18 0.84 25.62
C THR A 232 19.12 0.31 26.57
N ILE A 233 19.52 0.02 27.80
CA ILE A 233 18.66 -0.40 28.90
C ILE A 233 17.84 0.81 29.37
N HIS A 234 16.52 0.77 29.23
CA HIS A 234 15.63 1.87 29.58
C HIS A 234 14.77 1.59 30.81
N THR A 235 14.56 0.32 31.17
CA THR A 235 13.68 -0.06 32.25
C THR A 235 14.39 -0.87 33.34
N ALA A 236 13.78 -0.92 34.52
CA ALA A 236 14.28 -1.75 35.63
C ALA A 236 14.14 -3.26 35.27
N ASP A 237 13.12 -3.60 34.49
CA ASP A 237 12.88 -4.96 34.04
C ASP A 237 13.93 -5.43 33.03
N ASP A 238 14.49 -4.51 32.20
CA ASP A 238 15.61 -4.83 31.31
C ASP A 238 16.88 -5.19 32.09
N MET A 239 17.13 -4.55 33.26
CA MET A 239 18.24 -4.87 34.13
C MET A 239 18.15 -6.27 34.72
N GLU A 240 16.93 -6.70 35.10
CA GLU A 240 16.68 -8.05 35.59
C GLU A 240 16.85 -9.06 34.47
N LYS A 241 16.29 -8.78 33.30
CA LYS A 241 16.31 -9.67 32.11
C LYS A 241 17.74 -9.89 31.57
N TYR A 242 18.55 -8.83 31.44
CA TYR A 242 19.88 -8.92 30.82
C TYR A 242 21.01 -9.22 31.79
N PHE A 243 20.88 -8.85 33.07
CA PHE A 243 21.97 -8.98 34.07
C PHE A 243 21.60 -9.88 35.23
N ASP A 244 20.39 -10.38 35.33
CA ASP A 244 19.89 -11.18 36.46
C ASP A 244 20.09 -10.41 37.81
N ILE A 245 20.01 -9.07 37.77
CA ILE A 245 20.17 -8.20 38.90
C ILE A 245 18.88 -7.47 39.21
N VAL A 246 18.24 -7.78 40.33
CA VAL A 246 17.06 -7.05 40.80
C VAL A 246 17.49 -5.69 41.33
N PRO A 247 17.06 -4.57 40.77
CA PRO A 247 17.44 -3.24 41.28
C PRO A 247 16.83 -3.03 42.66
N LEU A 248 17.69 -2.64 43.63
CA LEU A 248 17.28 -2.42 45.01
C LEU A 248 16.37 -1.20 45.20
N ALA A 249 16.41 -0.24 44.30
CA ALA A 249 15.53 0.93 44.30
C ALA A 249 15.51 1.57 42.90
N VAL A 250 14.32 2.00 42.45
CA VAL A 250 14.13 2.82 41.26
C VAL A 250 13.85 4.26 41.71
N ILE A 251 14.69 5.21 41.32
CA ILE A 251 14.50 6.62 41.62
C ILE A 251 13.79 7.25 40.40
N PRO A 252 12.50 7.64 40.52
CA PRO A 252 11.80 8.27 39.43
C PRO A 252 12.41 9.65 39.10
N ASP A 253 12.52 9.98 37.82
CA ASP A 253 12.99 11.29 37.39
C ASP A 253 11.96 12.36 37.80
N VAL A 254 12.37 13.26 38.70
CA VAL A 254 11.50 14.31 39.27
C VAL A 254 11.17 15.40 38.26
N SER A 255 11.72 15.38 37.05
CA SER A 255 11.45 16.38 36.00
C SER A 255 10.01 16.35 35.50
N GLU A 256 9.31 15.21 35.58
CA GLU A 256 7.89 15.09 35.24
C GLU A 256 6.90 15.48 36.36
N LEU A 257 7.38 15.59 37.60
CA LEU A 257 6.57 15.94 38.79
C LEU A 257 6.53 17.43 39.12
N ALA A 258 7.17 18.29 38.32
CA ALA A 258 7.10 19.71 38.54
C ALA A 258 5.69 20.25 38.15
N PRO A 259 4.84 20.68 39.07
CA PRO A 259 3.52 21.15 38.73
C PRO A 259 3.63 22.45 37.90
N GLU A 260 2.98 22.48 36.77
CA GLU A 260 2.79 23.58 35.83
C GLU A 260 2.05 24.79 36.46
N LYS A 261 2.65 25.39 37.50
CA LYS A 261 2.04 26.52 38.27
C LYS A 261 2.97 27.68 38.51
N GLN A 262 3.74 28.15 37.51
CA GLN A 262 4.41 29.47 37.67
C GLN A 262 4.57 30.33 36.40
N GLN A 263 3.81 30.09 35.31
CA GLN A 263 3.91 31.00 34.16
C GLN A 263 2.74 31.96 33.95
N LYS A 264 1.86 32.18 34.94
CA LYS A 264 0.73 33.14 34.82
C LYS A 264 0.80 34.38 35.73
N LYS A 265 1.97 34.73 36.32
CA LYS A 265 2.11 35.95 37.15
C LYS A 265 2.97 37.06 36.56
N GLY A 266 3.42 37.01 35.32
CA GLY A 266 4.27 38.03 34.71
C GLY A 266 3.63 38.95 33.68
N LYS A 267 2.32 38.93 33.45
CA LYS A 267 1.70 39.69 32.36
C LYS A 267 0.55 40.63 32.76
N LEU A 268 0.44 40.97 34.05
CA LEU A 268 -0.63 41.85 34.55
C LEU A 268 -0.18 43.15 35.25
N GLU A 269 1.09 43.51 35.13
CA GLU A 269 1.64 44.75 35.76
C GLU A 269 2.27 45.74 34.77
N LYS A 270 1.79 45.81 33.51
CA LYS A 270 2.20 46.90 32.59
C LYS A 270 1.01 47.49 31.87
N GLY A 271 0.00 47.92 32.58
CA GLY A 271 -1.20 48.50 32.01
C GLY A 271 -1.90 49.58 32.85
N PHE A 272 -1.15 50.26 33.76
CA PHE A 272 -1.71 51.44 34.41
C PHE A 272 -0.57 52.41 34.76
N SER A 273 -0.15 53.24 33.83
CA SER A 273 0.42 54.55 34.03
C SER A 273 0.62 55.26 32.68
N LYS A 274 -0.36 55.93 32.22
CA LYS A 274 -0.46 57.33 31.76
C LYS A 274 -1.74 57.52 30.98
#